data_ca2facd2e5b68dc76d6f7c27cfd4315a
#
_entry.id   ca2facd2e5b68dc76d6f7c27cfd4315a
#
_cell.length_a   1.000
_cell.length_b   1.000
_cell.length_c   1.000
_cell.angle_alpha   90.00
_cell.angle_beta   90.00
_cell.angle_gamma   90.00
#
_symmetry.space_group_name_H-M   'P 1'
#
loop_
_entity.id
_entity.type
_entity.pdbx_description
1 polymer ?
#
loop_
_entity_poly.entity_id
_entity_poly.type
_entity_poly.pdbx_seq_one_letter_code
_entity_poly.pdbx_strand_id
1 'polypeptide(L)'
;MRKFFLCLAVVSGAWIGLGAQKRADQQHLIDPESFSMILLGDPQGYVKYDINQPLFELCTAWIVDHIENLKIKAVLCTGDVVEQNENIVRNRKMLNQTSREMWEASSKAFARLDNKVPYIISTGNHEYGYKRSENGMTHFPEYFPFERNT
;
A
#
# COMPACT_ATOMS: atom_id res chain seq x y z
N MET A 1 -3.66 -72.48 -12.69
CA MET A 1 -4.25 -71.59 -11.71
C MET A 1 -3.17 -70.66 -11.17
N ARG A 2 -3.09 -69.42 -11.71
CA ARG A 2 -2.13 -68.42 -11.27
C ARG A 2 -2.79 -67.57 -10.16
N LYS A 3 -2.24 -67.59 -8.96
CA LYS A 3 -2.68 -66.76 -7.85
C LYS A 3 -2.02 -65.37 -7.99
N PHE A 4 -2.83 -64.32 -8.21
CA PHE A 4 -2.40 -62.95 -8.13
C PHE A 4 -2.41 -62.52 -6.65
N PHE A 5 -1.26 -62.11 -6.12
CA PHE A 5 -1.14 -61.41 -4.85
C PHE A 5 -1.28 -59.93 -5.12
N LEU A 6 -2.33 -59.32 -4.57
CA LEU A 6 -2.52 -57.88 -4.60
C LEU A 6 -1.80 -57.30 -3.37
N CYS A 7 -0.68 -56.65 -3.62
CA CYS A 7 0.02 -55.88 -2.57
C CYS A 7 -0.68 -54.54 -2.38
N LEU A 8 -1.41 -54.40 -1.26
CA LEU A 8 -1.98 -53.11 -0.85
C LEU A 8 -0.89 -52.34 -0.13
N ALA A 9 -0.27 -51.36 -0.83
CA ALA A 9 0.64 -50.39 -0.21
C ALA A 9 -0.18 -49.33 0.52
N VAL A 10 -0.23 -49.40 1.85
CA VAL A 10 -0.75 -48.33 2.70
C VAL A 10 0.29 -47.22 2.74
N VAL A 11 0.05 -46.17 1.96
CA VAL A 11 0.83 -44.94 2.06
C VAL A 11 0.32 -44.19 3.29
N SER A 12 0.99 -44.37 4.43
CA SER A 12 0.81 -43.50 5.59
C SER A 12 1.36 -42.12 5.25
N GLY A 13 0.47 -41.22 4.81
CA GLY A 13 0.79 -39.83 4.60
C GLY A 13 1.14 -39.18 5.96
N ALA A 14 2.43 -39.03 6.20
CA ALA A 14 2.88 -38.16 7.26
C ALA A 14 2.47 -36.72 6.87
N TRP A 15 1.44 -36.22 7.52
CA TRP A 15 1.15 -34.79 7.52
C TRP A 15 2.32 -34.09 8.23
N ILE A 16 3.32 -33.71 7.45
CA ILE A 16 4.29 -32.71 7.91
C ILE A 16 3.47 -31.42 8.00
N GLY A 17 3.04 -31.10 9.24
CA GLY A 17 2.47 -29.82 9.52
C GLY A 17 3.47 -28.77 9.03
N LEU A 18 3.12 -28.04 7.99
CA LEU A 18 3.76 -26.76 7.70
C LEU A 18 3.47 -25.87 8.89
N GLY A 19 4.25 -26.06 9.95
CA GLY A 19 4.37 -25.07 11.01
C GLY A 19 4.74 -23.79 10.28
N ALA A 20 3.91 -22.75 10.40
CA ALA A 20 4.22 -21.44 9.91
C ALA A 20 5.64 -21.14 10.41
N GLN A 21 6.61 -21.18 9.51
CA GLN A 21 7.98 -20.86 9.81
C GLN A 21 7.91 -19.43 10.32
N LYS A 22 8.08 -19.26 11.63
CA LYS A 22 8.17 -17.92 12.23
C LYS A 22 9.19 -17.21 11.38
N ARG A 23 8.76 -16.13 10.69
CA ARG A 23 9.68 -15.30 9.92
C ARG A 23 10.78 -14.88 10.88
N ALA A 24 11.95 -15.52 10.74
CA ALA A 24 13.11 -15.26 11.58
C ALA A 24 13.68 -13.84 11.39
N ASP A 25 13.03 -13.05 10.52
CA ASP A 25 13.41 -11.72 10.07
C ASP A 25 12.31 -10.67 10.32
N GLN A 26 11.54 -10.80 11.39
CA GLN A 26 10.65 -9.73 11.76
C GLN A 26 11.49 -8.55 12.23
N GLN A 27 11.58 -7.50 11.40
CA GLN A 27 12.26 -6.27 11.77
C GLN A 27 11.73 -5.78 13.11
N HIS A 28 12.63 -5.43 14.01
CA HIS A 28 12.29 -4.88 15.32
C HIS A 28 13.28 -3.78 15.69
N LEU A 29 12.89 -2.91 16.58
CA LEU A 29 13.73 -1.84 17.05
C LEU A 29 14.85 -2.41 17.93
N ILE A 30 16.07 -1.91 17.73
CA ILE A 30 17.25 -2.29 18.53
C ILE A 30 17.07 -1.79 19.97
N ASP A 31 16.62 -0.54 20.12
CA ASP A 31 16.28 0.04 21.42
C ASP A 31 14.78 -0.10 21.66
N PRO A 32 14.34 -0.85 22.67
CA PRO A 32 12.93 -1.05 22.98
C PRO A 32 12.21 0.22 23.44
N GLU A 33 12.91 1.28 23.85
CA GLU A 33 12.33 2.58 24.21
C GLU A 33 12.12 3.49 23.00
N SER A 34 12.70 3.14 21.85
CA SER A 34 12.52 3.91 20.62
C SER A 34 11.17 3.65 19.96
N PHE A 35 10.83 4.48 18.99
CA PHE A 35 9.66 4.31 18.11
C PHE A 35 10.04 4.70 16.67
N SER A 36 9.18 4.36 15.72
CA SER A 36 9.36 4.72 14.31
C SER A 36 8.31 5.71 13.84
N MET A 37 8.69 6.53 12.89
CA MET A 37 7.80 7.29 12.03
C MET A 37 8.11 6.92 10.58
N ILE A 38 7.09 6.70 9.78
CA ILE A 38 7.25 6.38 8.36
C ILE A 38 7.14 7.67 7.56
N LEU A 39 8.08 7.89 6.65
CA LEU A 39 7.99 8.93 5.65
C LEU A 39 7.72 8.30 4.28
N LEU A 40 6.55 8.57 3.73
CA LEU A 40 6.18 8.23 2.36
C LEU A 40 6.53 9.43 1.46
N GLY A 41 7.41 9.20 0.51
CA GLY A 41 7.65 10.14 -0.58
C GLY A 41 6.53 10.08 -1.63
N ASP A 42 6.63 10.88 -2.63
CA ASP A 42 5.69 11.16 -3.71
C ASP A 42 5.11 9.90 -4.39
N PRO A 43 3.92 9.40 -4.01
CA PRO A 43 3.39 8.15 -4.55
C PRO A 43 2.82 8.27 -5.97
N GLN A 44 2.82 9.45 -6.58
CA GLN A 44 2.33 9.70 -7.94
C GLN A 44 2.88 8.71 -8.97
N GLY A 45 4.15 8.32 -8.84
CA GLY A 45 4.81 7.37 -9.73
C GLY A 45 4.17 5.97 -9.71
N TYR A 46 3.55 5.60 -8.60
CA TYR A 46 2.84 4.34 -8.48
C TYR A 46 1.43 4.41 -9.05
N VAL A 47 0.69 5.50 -8.82
CA VAL A 47 -0.73 5.58 -9.18
C VAL A 47 -0.98 5.94 -10.63
N LYS A 48 -0.04 6.59 -11.31
CA LYS A 48 -0.19 6.99 -12.72
C LYS A 48 -0.20 5.82 -13.72
N TYR A 49 0.23 4.64 -13.28
CA TYR A 49 0.14 3.41 -14.06
C TYR A 49 -0.54 2.32 -13.21
N ASP A 50 -1.58 1.69 -13.76
CA ASP A 50 -2.32 0.61 -13.08
C ASP A 50 -1.42 -0.54 -12.63
N ILE A 51 -0.43 -0.91 -13.46
CA ILE A 51 0.54 -1.97 -13.16
C ILE A 51 1.40 -1.68 -11.92
N ASN A 52 1.57 -0.41 -11.56
CA ASN A 52 2.39 0.00 -10.42
C ASN A 52 1.58 0.15 -9.12
N GLN A 53 0.26 0.30 -9.21
CA GLN A 53 -0.60 0.51 -8.04
C GLN A 53 -0.45 -0.57 -6.96
N PRO A 54 -0.29 -1.87 -7.28
CA PRO A 54 -0.05 -2.89 -6.28
C PRO A 54 1.21 -2.66 -5.43
N LEU A 55 2.22 -1.96 -5.95
CA LEU A 55 3.42 -1.61 -5.18
C LEU A 55 3.10 -0.62 -4.06
N PHE A 56 2.26 0.37 -4.33
CA PHE A 56 1.83 1.30 -3.29
C PHE A 56 0.92 0.62 -2.25
N GLU A 57 0.02 -0.23 -2.69
CA GLU A 57 -0.79 -1.06 -1.78
C GLU A 57 0.10 -1.96 -0.90
N LEU A 58 1.20 -2.50 -1.45
CA LEU A 58 2.16 -3.29 -0.69
C LEU A 58 2.90 -2.45 0.36
N CYS A 59 3.28 -1.20 0.02
CA CYS A 59 3.90 -0.29 0.99
C CYS A 59 2.98 -0.04 2.19
N THR A 60 1.72 0.29 1.96
CA THR A 60 0.77 0.53 3.05
C THR A 60 0.42 -0.75 3.82
N ALA A 61 0.36 -1.89 3.15
CA ALA A 61 0.19 -3.19 3.81
C ALA A 61 1.38 -3.53 4.72
N TRP A 62 2.60 -3.29 4.25
CA TRP A 62 3.82 -3.48 5.04
C TRP A 62 3.81 -2.59 6.29
N ILE A 63 3.40 -1.33 6.16
CA ILE A 63 3.28 -0.42 7.32
C ILE A 63 2.35 -1.03 8.38
N VAL A 64 1.15 -1.48 7.97
CA VAL A 64 0.18 -2.08 8.89
C VAL A 64 0.72 -3.34 9.57
N ASP A 65 1.42 -4.19 8.82
CA ASP A 65 1.99 -5.44 9.34
C ASP A 65 3.12 -5.19 10.38
N HIS A 66 3.71 -3.98 10.35
CA HIS A 66 4.85 -3.62 11.20
C HIS A 66 4.56 -2.59 12.29
N ILE A 67 3.29 -2.18 12.48
CA ILE A 67 2.92 -1.17 13.49
C ILE A 67 3.45 -1.55 14.87
N GLU A 68 3.21 -2.78 15.31
CA GLU A 68 3.55 -3.22 16.67
C GLU A 68 5.06 -3.45 16.85
N ASN A 69 5.69 -4.21 15.95
CA ASN A 69 7.09 -4.60 16.11
C ASN A 69 8.08 -3.46 15.84
N LEU A 70 7.71 -2.46 15.04
CA LEU A 70 8.49 -1.24 14.84
C LEU A 70 7.94 -0.04 15.63
N LYS A 71 6.92 -0.23 16.47
CA LYS A 71 6.28 0.85 17.23
C LYS A 71 5.99 2.08 16.36
N ILE A 72 5.39 1.87 15.19
CA ILE A 72 5.10 2.96 14.25
C ILE A 72 4.03 3.86 14.87
N LYS A 73 4.39 5.14 15.11
CA LYS A 73 3.52 6.13 15.76
C LYS A 73 2.80 7.05 14.80
N ALA A 74 3.37 7.25 13.62
CA ALA A 74 2.74 8.07 12.58
C ALA A 74 3.32 7.74 11.19
N VAL A 75 2.52 8.07 10.17
CA VAL A 75 2.94 8.06 8.77
C VAL A 75 2.83 9.49 8.23
N LEU A 76 3.88 10.00 7.65
CA LEU A 76 3.92 11.31 7.02
C LEU A 76 4.07 11.10 5.51
N CYS A 77 3.25 11.75 4.70
CA CYS A 77 3.37 11.76 3.26
C CYS A 77 3.69 13.17 2.75
N THR A 78 4.68 13.28 1.89
CA THR A 78 5.17 14.57 1.37
C THR A 78 4.26 15.21 0.33
N GLY A 79 3.20 14.54 -0.08
CA GLY A 79 2.30 14.98 -1.14
C GLY A 79 2.57 14.28 -2.47
N ASP A 80 2.17 14.90 -3.55
CA ASP A 80 2.22 14.34 -4.91
C ASP A 80 1.61 12.93 -4.95
N VAL A 81 0.41 12.79 -4.34
CA VAL A 81 -0.33 11.51 -4.26
C VAL A 81 -1.01 11.15 -5.60
N VAL A 82 -1.06 12.08 -6.54
CA VAL A 82 -1.49 11.88 -7.92
C VAL A 82 -0.52 12.56 -8.87
N GLU A 83 -0.42 12.12 -10.11
CA GLU A 83 0.43 12.76 -11.12
C GLU A 83 -0.23 14.03 -11.69
N GLN A 84 -1.56 14.08 -11.74
CA GLN A 84 -2.33 15.23 -12.23
C GLN A 84 -3.70 15.26 -11.57
N ASN A 85 -4.10 16.45 -11.14
CA ASN A 85 -5.39 16.65 -10.47
C ASN A 85 -6.60 16.59 -11.41
N GLU A 86 -6.47 17.06 -12.66
CA GLU A 86 -7.60 17.28 -13.58
C GLU A 86 -7.45 16.57 -14.94
N ASN A 87 -6.64 15.53 -15.06
CA ASN A 87 -6.49 14.80 -16.30
C ASN A 87 -7.65 13.82 -16.52
N ILE A 88 -8.46 14.05 -17.55
CA ILE A 88 -9.60 13.21 -17.91
C ILE A 88 -9.31 12.20 -19.01
N VAL A 89 -8.14 12.31 -19.68
CA VAL A 89 -7.77 11.48 -20.82
C VAL A 89 -6.52 10.68 -20.49
N ARG A 90 -6.59 9.38 -20.70
CA ARG A 90 -5.42 8.50 -20.55
C ARG A 90 -4.41 8.76 -21.65
N ASN A 91 -3.20 9.13 -21.28
CA ASN A 91 -2.09 9.26 -22.20
C ASN A 91 -1.06 8.15 -21.95
N ARG A 92 -1.16 7.07 -22.68
CA ARG A 92 -0.36 5.84 -22.48
C ARG A 92 1.16 6.04 -22.52
N LYS A 93 1.64 7.16 -23.04
CA LYS A 93 3.10 7.47 -23.06
C LYS A 93 3.59 8.03 -21.74
N MET A 94 2.74 8.76 -21.00
CA MET A 94 3.11 9.45 -19.77
C MET A 94 2.40 8.89 -18.54
N LEU A 95 1.17 8.41 -18.71
CA LEU A 95 0.33 7.81 -17.67
C LEU A 95 -0.82 7.04 -18.34
N ASN A 96 -1.32 6.00 -17.72
CA ASN A 96 -2.46 5.25 -18.27
C ASN A 96 -3.72 5.36 -17.42
N GLN A 97 -3.70 6.24 -16.41
CA GLN A 97 -4.82 6.50 -15.52
C GLN A 97 -5.34 7.93 -15.72
N THR A 98 -6.64 8.12 -15.54
CA THR A 98 -7.24 9.45 -15.36
C THR A 98 -6.95 9.96 -13.95
N SER A 99 -7.14 11.27 -13.71
CA SER A 99 -7.01 11.84 -12.35
C SER A 99 -7.92 11.14 -11.35
N ARG A 100 -9.18 10.87 -11.73
CA ARG A 100 -10.11 10.11 -10.88
C ARG A 100 -9.56 8.76 -10.48
N GLU A 101 -9.05 7.98 -11.42
CA GLU A 101 -8.48 6.65 -11.15
C GLU A 101 -7.23 6.74 -10.26
N MET A 102 -6.41 7.77 -10.44
CA MET A 102 -5.26 8.02 -9.57
C MET A 102 -5.67 8.41 -8.15
N TRP A 103 -6.66 9.29 -8.01
CA TRP A 103 -7.22 9.67 -6.70
C TRP A 103 -7.84 8.47 -5.97
N GLU A 104 -8.62 7.67 -6.68
CA GLU A 104 -9.23 6.45 -6.13
C GLU A 104 -8.17 5.44 -5.68
N ALA A 105 -7.10 5.25 -6.48
CA ALA A 105 -6.01 4.34 -6.13
C ALA A 105 -5.23 4.82 -4.90
N SER A 106 -4.91 6.11 -4.82
CA SER A 106 -4.25 6.70 -3.65
C SER A 106 -5.11 6.59 -2.41
N SER A 107 -6.36 6.99 -2.52
CA SER A 107 -7.32 6.91 -1.42
C SER A 107 -7.48 5.47 -0.90
N LYS A 108 -7.58 4.49 -1.80
CA LYS A 108 -7.65 3.06 -1.46
C LYS A 108 -6.40 2.56 -0.75
N ALA A 109 -5.21 2.97 -1.20
CA ALA A 109 -3.96 2.57 -0.56
C ALA A 109 -3.87 3.11 0.88
N PHE A 110 -4.19 4.38 1.10
CA PHE A 110 -4.23 4.98 2.43
C PHE A 110 -5.33 4.43 3.32
N ALA A 111 -6.45 3.96 2.78
CA ALA A 111 -7.53 3.34 3.55
C ALA A 111 -7.08 2.13 4.39
N ARG A 112 -5.96 1.51 4.04
CA ARG A 112 -5.36 0.44 4.86
C ARG A 112 -4.86 0.95 6.21
N LEU A 113 -4.50 2.23 6.30
CA LEU A 113 -3.98 2.87 7.50
C LEU A 113 -5.10 3.39 8.41
N ASP A 114 -6.32 3.60 7.87
CA ASP A 114 -7.46 4.16 8.59
C ASP A 114 -7.71 3.37 9.88
N ASN A 115 -7.84 4.09 11.01
CA ASN A 115 -8.07 3.55 12.37
C ASN A 115 -6.96 2.59 12.88
N LYS A 116 -5.79 2.57 12.26
CA LYS A 116 -4.66 1.71 12.66
C LYS A 116 -3.43 2.51 13.08
N VAL A 117 -3.12 3.55 12.33
CA VAL A 117 -2.00 4.44 12.63
C VAL A 117 -2.34 5.84 12.12
N PRO A 118 -2.10 6.90 12.90
CA PRO A 118 -2.28 8.26 12.44
C PRO A 118 -1.43 8.54 11.21
N TYR A 119 -1.99 9.26 10.23
CA TYR A 119 -1.20 9.72 9.09
C TYR A 119 -1.53 11.17 8.74
N ILE A 120 -0.54 11.87 8.19
CA ILE A 120 -0.66 13.23 7.69
C ILE A 120 -0.18 13.22 6.24
N ILE A 121 -0.97 13.79 5.36
CA ILE A 121 -0.63 13.97 3.95
C ILE A 121 -0.56 15.47 3.70
N SER A 122 0.62 15.98 3.34
CA SER A 122 0.71 17.33 2.77
C SER A 122 0.27 17.28 1.30
N THR A 123 -0.16 18.40 0.76
CA THR A 123 -0.33 18.52 -0.69
C THR A 123 1.01 18.93 -1.30
N GLY A 124 1.36 18.28 -2.44
CA GLY A 124 2.45 18.71 -3.29
C GLY A 124 1.97 19.60 -4.42
N ASN A 125 2.77 19.77 -5.46
CA ASN A 125 2.39 20.60 -6.60
C ASN A 125 1.51 19.87 -7.62
N HIS A 126 1.51 18.56 -7.66
CA HIS A 126 0.74 17.74 -8.59
C HIS A 126 -0.75 17.63 -8.21
N GLU A 127 -1.12 17.90 -6.97
CA GLU A 127 -2.51 17.95 -6.50
C GLU A 127 -3.28 19.17 -7.00
N TYR A 128 -2.62 20.14 -7.66
CA TYR A 128 -3.26 21.39 -8.05
C TYR A 128 -3.25 21.59 -9.56
N GLY A 129 -4.44 21.84 -10.11
CA GLY A 129 -4.62 22.18 -11.49
C GLY A 129 -4.45 21.02 -12.47
N TYR A 130 -4.27 21.38 -13.74
CA TYR A 130 -4.21 20.40 -14.82
C TYR A 130 -2.81 19.79 -15.01
N LYS A 131 -1.75 20.57 -14.76
CA LYS A 131 -0.37 20.09 -14.84
C LYS A 131 0.30 20.09 -13.47
N ARG A 132 0.73 21.25 -12.98
CA ARG A 132 1.41 21.45 -11.73
C ARG A 132 1.15 22.85 -11.19
N SER A 133 0.35 22.95 -10.16
CA SER A 133 0.08 24.23 -9.47
C SER A 133 -0.32 25.41 -10.37
N GLU A 134 -0.99 25.17 -11.50
CA GLU A 134 -1.44 26.26 -12.39
C GLU A 134 -2.57 27.06 -11.78
N ASN A 135 -3.29 26.48 -10.85
CA ASN A 135 -4.39 27.13 -10.14
C ASN A 135 -4.49 26.57 -8.71
N GLY A 136 -5.38 27.11 -7.91
CA GLY A 136 -5.62 26.67 -6.55
C GLY A 136 -6.66 25.55 -6.43
N MET A 137 -7.08 24.92 -7.52
CA MET A 137 -8.11 23.88 -7.51
C MET A 137 -7.50 22.52 -7.20
N THR A 138 -8.09 21.78 -6.28
CA THR A 138 -7.68 20.42 -5.92
C THR A 138 -8.87 19.57 -5.54
N HIS A 139 -8.83 18.30 -5.90
CA HIS A 139 -9.78 17.27 -5.45
C HIS A 139 -9.36 16.59 -4.14
N PHE A 140 -8.25 17.03 -3.53
CA PHE A 140 -7.72 16.41 -2.32
C PHE A 140 -8.79 16.24 -1.21
N PRO A 141 -9.62 17.25 -0.86
CA PRO A 141 -10.62 17.09 0.20
C PRO A 141 -11.73 16.07 -0.11
N GLU A 142 -11.97 15.77 -1.38
CA GLU A 142 -12.98 14.77 -1.79
C GLU A 142 -12.52 13.34 -1.45
N TYR A 143 -11.21 13.08 -1.51
CA TYR A 143 -10.62 11.76 -1.30
C TYR A 143 -9.99 11.59 0.08
N PHE A 144 -9.58 12.70 0.69
CA PHE A 144 -9.00 12.77 2.02
C PHE A 144 -9.70 13.83 2.86
N PRO A 145 -10.99 13.59 3.21
CA PRO A 145 -11.71 14.49 4.10
C PRO A 145 -11.07 14.50 5.49
N PHE A 146 -11.24 15.62 6.19
CA PHE A 146 -10.63 15.84 7.51
C PHE A 146 -11.00 14.74 8.52
N GLU A 147 -12.22 14.25 8.47
CA GLU A 147 -12.76 13.25 9.41
C GLU A 147 -12.22 11.84 9.16
N ARG A 148 -11.51 11.62 8.06
CA ARG A 148 -11.07 10.29 7.69
C ARG A 148 -10.04 9.70 8.63
N ASN A 149 -9.24 10.53 9.28
CA ASN A 149 -8.11 10.13 10.12
C ASN A 149 -8.25 10.68 11.54
N THR A 150 -9.37 10.44 12.17
CA THR A 150 -9.67 10.84 13.55
C THR A 150 -9.56 9.69 14.54
#